data_8d888b50726fb15b3f1e60625a7d24c4
#
_entry.id   8d888b50726fb15b3f1e60625a7d24c4
#
_cell.length_a   1.000
_cell.length_b   1.000
_cell.length_c   1.000
_cell.angle_alpha   90.00
_cell.angle_beta   90.00
_cell.angle_gamma   90.00
#
_symmetry.space_group_name_H-M   'P 1'
#
loop_
_entity.id
_entity.type
_entity.pdbx_description
1 polymer ?
#
loop_
_entity_poly.entity_id
_entity_poly.type
_entity_poly.pdbx_seq_one_letter_code
_entity_poly.pdbx_strand_id
1 'polypeptide(L)'
;FAGAFTEATGGSNFFEMQGNAVQDGDEWVINSNKLFITNAGGAADVYLVLVRTGELDENAGGFSFFFVEKDRPGFSTAPPEIKMGWHGSHSGSVTLKNVRVPKENLLGKAGDGLKYLIVNSPDEFMSAGALCLGMAEGAYDMALKYSMERMQMGKSMFDNFQVTRHKLVNMNMEIEALRDFIYTTYDLR
;
A
#
# COMPACT_ATOMS: atom_id res chain seq x y z
N PHE A 1 -6.08 11.00 -2.74
CA PHE A 1 -5.34 10.80 -1.49
C PHE A 1 -4.21 9.81 -1.70
N ALA A 2 -3.05 10.03 -1.04
CA ALA A 2 -1.90 9.13 -1.04
C ALA A 2 -1.25 9.05 0.35
N GLY A 3 -0.85 7.84 0.78
CA GLY A 3 -0.01 7.63 1.95
C GLY A 3 1.47 7.62 1.56
N ALA A 4 2.24 8.60 2.04
CA ALA A 4 3.62 8.80 1.64
C ALA A 4 4.56 8.48 2.80
N PHE A 5 5.00 7.21 2.90
CA PHE A 5 5.79 6.71 4.03
C PHE A 5 7.21 6.33 3.62
N THR A 6 7.36 5.40 2.69
CA THR A 6 8.62 4.77 2.28
C THR A 6 9.62 5.77 1.71
N GLU A 7 10.89 5.64 2.10
CA GLU A 7 12.04 6.36 1.55
C GLU A 7 13.08 5.38 0.99
N ALA A 8 14.06 5.88 0.25
CA ALA A 8 15.17 5.06 -0.24
C ALA A 8 15.97 4.39 0.88
N THR A 9 16.02 5.03 2.03
CA THR A 9 16.75 4.59 3.23
C THR A 9 15.92 3.69 4.14
N GLY A 10 14.57 3.71 4.05
CA GLY A 10 13.72 2.96 4.95
C GLY A 10 12.30 2.77 4.43
N GLY A 11 11.80 1.56 4.53
CA GLY A 11 10.41 1.17 4.28
C GLY A 11 9.91 0.35 5.46
N SER A 12 10.17 -0.95 5.49
CA SER A 12 9.85 -1.79 6.65
C SER A 12 10.62 -1.39 7.90
N ASN A 13 11.85 -0.88 7.75
CA ASN A 13 12.59 -0.24 8.82
C ASN A 13 12.37 1.27 8.81
N PHE A 14 11.36 1.75 9.55
CA PHE A 14 11.06 3.17 9.66
C PHE A 14 12.19 3.98 10.31
N PHE A 15 12.99 3.35 11.18
CA PHE A 15 14.07 4.03 11.91
C PHE A 15 15.20 4.55 11.00
N GLU A 16 15.29 4.10 9.76
CA GLU A 16 16.27 4.59 8.78
C GLU A 16 15.73 5.72 7.90
N MET A 17 14.47 6.12 8.05
CA MET A 17 13.90 7.27 7.32
C MET A 17 14.61 8.55 7.73
N GLN A 18 14.89 9.43 6.76
CA GLN A 18 15.61 10.69 6.93
C GLN A 18 14.73 11.92 6.77
N GLY A 19 13.55 11.78 6.19
CA GLY A 19 12.59 12.85 6.04
C GLY A 19 12.23 13.46 7.40
N ASN A 20 12.19 14.78 7.48
CA ASN A 20 11.98 15.50 8.72
C ASN A 20 11.00 16.68 8.55
N ALA A 21 10.43 17.09 9.67
CA ALA A 21 9.69 18.34 9.78
C ALA A 21 10.14 19.09 11.03
N VAL A 22 10.35 20.40 10.87
CA VAL A 22 10.76 21.30 11.94
C VAL A 22 9.67 22.37 12.12
N GLN A 23 9.28 22.62 13.36
CA GLN A 23 8.29 23.64 13.67
C GLN A 23 8.94 25.03 13.54
N ASP A 24 8.26 25.93 12.84
CA ASP A 24 8.66 27.33 12.64
C ASP A 24 7.43 28.23 12.89
N GLY A 25 7.30 28.69 14.12
CA GLY A 25 6.12 29.43 14.58
C GLY A 25 4.84 28.59 14.55
N ASP A 26 3.85 29.04 13.78
CA ASP A 26 2.57 28.36 13.57
C ASP A 26 2.57 27.41 12.36
N GLU A 27 3.73 27.14 11.79
CA GLU A 27 3.91 26.25 10.63
C GLU A 27 4.90 25.13 10.92
N TRP A 28 4.87 24.10 10.07
CA TRP A 28 5.91 23.08 9.97
C TRP A 28 6.59 23.17 8.61
N VAL A 29 7.92 23.05 8.58
CA VAL A 29 8.73 22.99 7.39
C VAL A 29 9.17 21.56 7.15
N ILE A 30 8.70 20.93 6.06
CA ILE A 30 8.89 19.52 5.75
C ILE A 30 9.92 19.34 4.65
N ASN A 31 10.88 18.43 4.88
CA ASN A 31 11.84 17.97 3.88
C ASN A 31 11.85 16.44 3.84
N SER A 32 11.56 15.86 2.67
CA SER A 32 11.54 14.39 2.50
C SER A 32 11.55 14.00 1.03
N ASN A 33 12.05 12.78 0.74
CA ASN A 33 11.92 12.13 -0.55
C ASN A 33 11.29 10.76 -0.36
N LYS A 34 10.06 10.60 -0.84
CA LYS A 34 9.27 9.39 -0.71
C LYS A 34 9.25 8.60 -2.02
N LEU A 35 9.30 7.27 -1.92
CA LEU A 35 9.35 6.35 -3.07
C LEU A 35 8.17 5.38 -3.05
N PHE A 36 7.78 4.96 -4.24
CA PHE A 36 6.74 3.94 -4.46
C PHE A 36 5.37 4.32 -3.87
N ILE A 37 5.06 5.61 -3.88
CA ILE A 37 3.84 6.13 -3.29
C ILE A 37 2.67 5.88 -4.22
N THR A 38 1.70 5.08 -3.77
CA THR A 38 0.47 4.82 -4.48
C THR A 38 -0.31 6.12 -4.67
N ASN A 39 -0.87 6.31 -5.87
CA ASN A 39 -1.56 7.52 -6.34
C ASN A 39 -0.66 8.75 -6.54
N ALA A 40 0.65 8.69 -6.28
CA ALA A 40 1.56 9.76 -6.69
C ALA A 40 1.70 9.81 -8.22
N GLY A 41 2.05 10.99 -8.74
CA GLY A 41 2.19 11.19 -10.19
C GLY A 41 0.90 11.62 -10.88
N GLY A 42 -0.05 12.23 -10.15
CA GLY A 42 -1.21 12.91 -10.71
C GLY A 42 -2.59 12.44 -10.24
N ALA A 43 -2.68 11.33 -9.51
CA ALA A 43 -3.98 10.81 -9.06
C ALA A 43 -4.41 11.35 -7.67
N ALA A 44 -3.47 11.81 -6.84
CA ALA A 44 -3.76 12.35 -5.50
C ALA A 44 -3.64 13.87 -5.44
N ASP A 45 -4.53 14.51 -4.69
CA ASP A 45 -4.50 15.94 -4.39
C ASP A 45 -3.93 16.24 -3.00
N VAL A 46 -4.06 15.28 -2.07
CA VAL A 46 -3.59 15.39 -0.69
C VAL A 46 -2.77 14.16 -0.33
N TYR A 47 -1.66 14.38 0.35
CA TYR A 47 -0.71 13.37 0.78
C TYR A 47 -0.63 13.33 2.31
N LEU A 48 -0.75 12.14 2.89
CA LEU A 48 -0.45 11.90 4.30
C LEU A 48 1.03 11.49 4.40
N VAL A 49 1.86 12.39 4.87
CA VAL A 49 3.32 12.25 4.85
C VAL A 49 3.85 11.90 6.24
N LEU A 50 4.56 10.78 6.37
CA LEU A 50 5.24 10.37 7.60
C LEU A 50 6.68 10.89 7.59
N VAL A 51 7.05 11.69 8.58
CA VAL A 51 8.41 12.26 8.75
C VAL A 51 8.80 12.35 10.21
N ARG A 52 10.09 12.51 10.48
CA ARG A 52 10.62 12.77 11.82
C ARG A 52 10.31 14.19 12.26
N THR A 53 9.87 14.33 13.51
CA THR A 53 9.66 15.62 14.18
C THR A 53 10.44 15.76 15.48
N GLY A 54 11.15 14.70 15.89
CA GLY A 54 11.96 14.65 17.10
C GLY A 54 12.97 13.52 17.04
N GLU A 55 13.69 13.33 18.14
CA GLU A 55 14.56 12.16 18.30
C GLU A 55 13.72 10.90 18.45
N LEU A 56 14.26 9.80 17.95
CA LEU A 56 13.62 8.47 18.08
C LEU A 56 13.83 7.99 19.50
N ASP A 57 12.76 7.58 20.15
CA ASP A 57 12.78 6.90 21.44
C ASP A 57 12.53 5.39 21.30
N GLU A 58 12.70 4.65 22.39
CA GLU A 58 12.50 3.20 22.44
C GLU A 58 11.03 2.77 22.21
N ASN A 59 10.07 3.73 22.28
CA ASN A 59 8.66 3.51 22.04
C ASN A 59 8.24 3.91 20.61
N ALA A 60 9.19 4.06 19.69
CA ALA A 60 9.00 4.52 18.32
C ALA A 60 8.39 5.94 18.20
N GLY A 61 8.58 6.78 19.20
CA GLY A 61 8.28 8.21 19.17
C GLY A 61 9.17 8.94 18.17
N GLY A 62 8.87 10.20 17.92
CA GLY A 62 9.64 11.07 17.04
C GLY A 62 9.20 11.09 15.58
N PHE A 63 8.20 10.29 15.17
CA PHE A 63 7.56 10.40 13.86
C PHE A 63 6.19 11.07 13.96
N SER A 64 5.84 11.81 12.91
CA SER A 64 4.53 12.48 12.81
C SER A 64 3.98 12.38 11.41
N PHE A 65 2.65 12.43 11.31
CA PHE A 65 1.93 12.52 10.04
C PHE A 65 1.47 13.93 9.78
N PHE A 66 1.64 14.36 8.53
CA PHE A 66 1.15 15.66 8.05
C PHE A 66 0.29 15.48 6.79
N PHE A 67 -0.83 16.20 6.75
CA PHE A 67 -1.56 16.39 5.50
C PHE A 67 -0.87 17.48 4.67
N VAL A 68 -0.51 17.13 3.43
CA VAL A 68 0.18 18.03 2.51
C VAL A 68 -0.58 18.05 1.19
N GLU A 69 -1.05 19.23 0.79
CA GLU A 69 -1.68 19.45 -0.50
C GLU A 69 -0.63 19.49 -1.62
N LYS A 70 -0.95 18.93 -2.78
CA LYS A 70 -0.01 18.84 -3.91
C LYS A 70 0.49 20.18 -4.46
N ASP A 71 -0.32 21.24 -4.27
CA ASP A 71 -0.04 22.57 -4.83
C ASP A 71 0.82 23.45 -3.90
N ARG A 72 1.31 22.89 -2.78
CA ARG A 72 2.21 23.59 -1.87
C ARG A 72 3.54 23.91 -2.55
N PRO A 73 4.08 25.14 -2.37
CA PRO A 73 5.43 25.45 -2.86
C PRO A 73 6.46 24.46 -2.31
N GLY A 74 7.31 23.93 -3.19
CA GLY A 74 8.34 22.95 -2.84
C GLY A 74 7.87 21.48 -2.88
N PHE A 75 6.58 21.22 -3.12
CA PHE A 75 6.05 19.87 -3.37
C PHE A 75 6.19 19.52 -4.85
N SER A 76 6.58 18.30 -5.14
CA SER A 76 6.60 17.76 -6.51
C SER A 76 6.49 16.24 -6.52
N THR A 77 5.99 15.70 -7.63
CA THR A 77 5.94 14.26 -7.89
C THR A 77 6.65 13.93 -9.19
N ALA A 78 7.28 12.76 -9.25
CA ALA A 78 7.77 12.21 -10.52
C ALA A 78 6.63 11.57 -11.31
N PRO A 79 6.81 11.35 -12.63
CA PRO A 79 5.89 10.51 -13.41
C PRO A 79 5.74 9.12 -12.77
N PRO A 80 4.59 8.45 -12.98
CA PRO A 80 4.38 7.11 -12.47
C PRO A 80 5.43 6.12 -12.97
N GLU A 81 5.83 5.21 -12.09
CA GLU A 81 6.75 4.11 -12.40
C GLU A 81 6.15 3.14 -13.43
N ILE A 82 6.98 2.61 -14.33
CA ILE A 82 6.60 1.52 -15.23
C ILE A 82 6.70 0.21 -14.46
N LYS A 83 5.56 -0.43 -14.23
CA LYS A 83 5.46 -1.65 -13.41
C LYS A 83 5.18 -2.89 -14.27
N MET A 84 5.52 -4.08 -13.77
CA MET A 84 5.22 -5.36 -14.40
C MET A 84 3.71 -5.68 -14.43
N GLY A 85 2.95 -5.13 -13.50
CA GLY A 85 1.51 -5.32 -13.37
C GLY A 85 0.85 -4.16 -12.65
N TRP A 86 -0.47 -4.24 -12.45
CA TRP A 86 -1.25 -3.19 -11.79
C TRP A 86 -1.10 -1.82 -12.47
N HIS A 87 -1.14 -1.82 -13.78
CA HIS A 87 -0.92 -0.61 -14.58
C HIS A 87 -1.96 0.49 -14.32
N GLY A 88 -3.16 0.12 -13.87
CA GLY A 88 -4.22 1.06 -13.49
C GLY A 88 -3.99 1.75 -12.12
N SER A 89 -3.05 1.27 -11.30
CA SER A 89 -2.68 1.89 -10.03
C SER A 89 -1.37 2.65 -10.20
N HIS A 90 -1.40 3.97 -10.13
CA HIS A 90 -0.18 4.79 -10.20
C HIS A 90 0.69 4.56 -8.96
N SER A 91 1.99 4.55 -9.15
CA SER A 91 2.99 4.51 -8.09
C SER A 91 4.17 5.39 -8.50
N GLY A 92 4.59 6.30 -7.66
CA GLY A 92 5.62 7.26 -8.03
C GLY A 92 6.35 7.83 -6.81
N SER A 93 7.29 8.73 -7.08
CA SER A 93 8.06 9.41 -6.05
C SER A 93 7.43 10.75 -5.69
N VAL A 94 7.61 11.16 -4.43
CA VAL A 94 7.19 12.47 -3.91
C VAL A 94 8.38 13.16 -3.28
N THR A 95 8.64 14.40 -3.68
CA THR A 95 9.68 15.24 -3.12
C THR A 95 9.08 16.44 -2.42
N LEU A 96 9.48 16.64 -1.17
CA LEU A 96 9.14 17.80 -0.36
C LEU A 96 10.46 18.55 -0.06
N LYS A 97 10.56 19.79 -0.53
CA LYS A 97 11.71 20.64 -0.31
C LYS A 97 11.28 21.95 0.34
N ASN A 98 11.51 22.08 1.65
CA ASN A 98 11.06 23.20 2.47
C ASN A 98 9.55 23.47 2.30
N VAL A 99 8.73 22.42 2.24
CA VAL A 99 7.28 22.56 2.14
C VAL A 99 6.72 23.04 3.46
N ARG A 100 6.02 24.16 3.43
CA ARG A 100 5.39 24.75 4.61
C ARG A 100 3.93 24.33 4.70
N VAL A 101 3.54 23.85 5.87
CA VAL A 101 2.15 23.52 6.19
C VAL A 101 1.75 24.14 7.53
N PRO A 102 0.50 24.60 7.70
CA PRO A 102 -0.02 25.07 8.98
C PRO A 102 0.07 23.98 10.05
N LYS A 103 0.15 24.37 11.31
CA LYS A 103 0.17 23.42 12.45
C LYS A 103 -1.04 22.48 12.49
N GLU A 104 -2.17 22.92 11.97
CA GLU A 104 -3.42 22.17 11.88
C GLU A 104 -3.34 20.98 10.92
N ASN A 105 -2.35 20.97 10.00
CA ASN A 105 -2.11 19.84 9.10
C ASN A 105 -1.41 18.66 9.78
N LEU A 106 -0.94 18.82 11.02
CA LEU A 106 -0.44 17.72 11.85
C LEU A 106 -1.59 16.80 12.24
N LEU A 107 -1.47 15.49 11.95
CA LEU A 107 -2.43 14.50 12.41
C LEU A 107 -2.19 14.17 13.89
N GLY A 108 -3.10 14.58 14.74
CA GLY A 108 -3.06 14.32 16.17
C GLY A 108 -1.93 15.05 16.90
N LYS A 109 -0.99 14.33 17.51
CA LYS A 109 0.13 14.89 18.26
C LYS A 109 1.46 14.61 17.57
N ALA A 110 2.39 15.56 17.67
CA ALA A 110 3.76 15.35 17.24
C ALA A 110 4.39 14.18 18.02
N GLY A 111 5.06 13.28 17.29
CA GLY A 111 5.67 12.07 17.83
C GLY A 111 4.79 10.81 17.81
N ASP A 112 3.47 10.93 17.64
CA ASP A 112 2.54 9.78 17.67
C ASP A 112 2.38 9.07 16.30
N GLY A 113 3.13 9.45 15.28
CA GLY A 113 2.92 8.96 13.90
C GLY A 113 2.98 7.44 13.76
N LEU A 114 4.02 6.79 14.32
CA LEU A 114 4.12 5.33 14.25
C LEU A 114 3.02 4.62 15.06
N LYS A 115 2.56 5.21 16.15
CA LYS A 115 1.44 4.67 16.91
C LYS A 115 0.17 4.59 16.04
N TYR A 116 -0.12 5.65 15.28
CA TYR A 116 -1.26 5.64 14.36
C TYR A 116 -1.08 4.62 13.23
N LEU A 117 0.13 4.49 12.71
CA LEU A 117 0.43 3.47 11.70
C LEU A 117 0.19 2.07 12.23
N ILE A 118 0.73 1.73 13.40
CA ILE A 118 0.59 0.40 14.03
C ILE A 118 -0.89 0.07 14.30
N VAL A 119 -1.66 1.02 14.82
CA VAL A 119 -3.09 0.81 15.11
C VAL A 119 -3.90 0.51 13.85
N ASN A 120 -3.53 1.10 12.70
CA ASN A 120 -4.23 0.89 11.43
C ASN A 120 -3.68 -0.25 10.57
N SER A 121 -2.46 -0.76 10.87
CA SER A 121 -1.82 -1.83 10.08
C SER A 121 -2.67 -3.10 9.91
N PRO A 122 -3.40 -3.59 10.93
CA PRO A 122 -4.24 -4.78 10.75
C PRO A 122 -5.28 -4.61 9.64
N ASP A 123 -5.89 -3.44 9.49
CA ASP A 123 -6.87 -3.18 8.42
C ASP A 123 -6.24 -3.19 7.03
N GLU A 124 -5.02 -2.66 6.92
CA GLU A 124 -4.27 -2.69 5.66
C GLU A 124 -3.89 -4.12 5.26
N PHE A 125 -3.42 -4.95 6.19
CA PHE A 125 -3.08 -6.34 5.91
C PHE A 125 -4.29 -7.18 5.52
N MET A 126 -5.42 -6.98 6.19
CA MET A 126 -6.67 -7.67 5.86
C MET A 126 -7.18 -7.25 4.48
N SER A 127 -7.10 -5.97 4.15
CA SER A 127 -7.46 -5.45 2.82
C SER A 127 -6.59 -6.03 1.72
N ALA A 128 -5.27 -6.16 1.97
CA ALA A 128 -4.36 -6.84 1.04
C ALA A 128 -4.72 -8.32 0.86
N GLY A 129 -5.10 -9.01 1.94
CA GLY A 129 -5.60 -10.38 1.89
C GLY A 129 -6.84 -10.52 1.01
N ALA A 130 -7.83 -9.66 1.19
CA ALA A 130 -9.05 -9.65 0.37
C ALA A 130 -8.76 -9.38 -1.12
N LEU A 131 -7.82 -8.48 -1.40
CA LEU A 131 -7.37 -8.22 -2.75
C LEU A 131 -6.70 -9.44 -3.40
N CYS A 132 -5.83 -10.14 -2.67
CA CYS A 132 -5.20 -11.37 -3.14
C CYS A 132 -6.24 -12.48 -3.39
N LEU A 133 -7.25 -12.60 -2.53
CA LEU A 133 -8.36 -13.53 -2.73
C LEU A 133 -9.08 -13.26 -4.05
N GLY A 134 -9.48 -12.02 -4.31
CA GLY A 134 -10.18 -11.66 -5.55
C GLY A 134 -9.34 -11.92 -6.80
N MET A 135 -8.01 -11.69 -6.75
CA MET A 135 -7.11 -12.04 -7.87
C MET A 135 -7.00 -13.56 -8.07
N ALA A 136 -6.92 -14.34 -6.98
CA ALA A 136 -6.85 -15.79 -7.04
C ALA A 136 -8.14 -16.39 -7.65
N GLU A 137 -9.31 -15.90 -7.24
CA GLU A 137 -10.61 -16.28 -7.79
C GLU A 137 -10.71 -16.01 -9.29
N GLY A 138 -10.37 -14.79 -9.70
CA GLY A 138 -10.40 -14.41 -11.12
C GLY A 138 -9.46 -15.27 -11.96
N ALA A 139 -8.28 -15.59 -11.47
CA ALA A 139 -7.33 -16.48 -12.15
C ALA A 139 -7.85 -17.92 -12.23
N TYR A 140 -8.48 -18.42 -11.15
CA TYR A 140 -9.10 -19.74 -11.11
C TYR A 140 -10.25 -19.87 -12.11
N ASP A 141 -11.16 -18.90 -12.14
CA ASP A 141 -12.31 -18.89 -13.05
C ASP A 141 -11.86 -18.93 -14.52
N MET A 142 -10.83 -18.14 -14.86
CA MET A 142 -10.24 -18.15 -16.20
C MET A 142 -9.60 -19.49 -16.53
N ALA A 143 -8.86 -20.09 -15.59
CA ALA A 143 -8.22 -21.39 -15.77
C ALA A 143 -9.24 -22.52 -15.93
N LEU A 144 -10.29 -22.51 -15.09
CA LEU A 144 -11.40 -23.49 -15.17
C LEU A 144 -12.11 -23.39 -16.51
N LYS A 145 -12.52 -22.18 -16.91
CA LYS A 145 -13.18 -21.93 -18.20
C LYS A 145 -12.29 -22.41 -19.36
N TYR A 146 -11.03 -21.99 -19.41
CA TYR A 146 -10.11 -22.41 -20.46
C TYR A 146 -9.95 -23.94 -20.52
N SER A 147 -9.84 -24.60 -19.38
CA SER A 147 -9.67 -26.06 -19.35
C SER A 147 -10.90 -26.82 -19.88
N MET A 148 -12.10 -26.24 -19.74
CA MET A 148 -13.35 -26.81 -20.30
C MET A 148 -13.49 -26.53 -21.80
N GLU A 149 -13.01 -25.39 -22.28
CA GLU A 149 -13.13 -25.00 -23.70
C GLU A 149 -11.99 -25.56 -24.57
N ARG A 150 -10.78 -25.67 -24.04
CA ARG A 150 -9.59 -26.14 -24.81
C ARG A 150 -9.69 -27.63 -25.11
N MET A 151 -9.84 -27.95 -26.37
CA MET A 151 -9.92 -29.34 -26.88
C MET A 151 -8.54 -29.90 -27.16
N GLN A 152 -8.29 -31.12 -26.71
CA GLN A 152 -7.14 -31.94 -27.05
C GLN A 152 -7.55 -33.41 -27.22
N MET A 153 -7.09 -34.06 -28.26
CA MET A 153 -7.43 -35.48 -28.54
C MET A 153 -8.95 -35.75 -28.52
N GLY A 154 -9.75 -34.81 -29.04
CA GLY A 154 -11.21 -34.94 -29.17
C GLY A 154 -12.03 -34.68 -27.89
N LYS A 155 -11.38 -34.30 -26.79
CA LYS A 155 -12.04 -33.95 -25.50
C LYS A 155 -11.48 -32.67 -24.92
N SER A 156 -12.21 -32.04 -23.98
CA SER A 156 -11.68 -30.92 -23.24
C SER A 156 -10.45 -31.32 -22.41
N MET A 157 -9.59 -30.35 -22.08
CA MET A 157 -8.46 -30.63 -21.18
C MET A 157 -8.95 -31.08 -19.80
N PHE A 158 -10.09 -30.54 -19.34
CA PHE A 158 -10.72 -30.93 -18.09
C PHE A 158 -11.12 -32.40 -18.09
N ASP A 159 -11.79 -32.88 -19.16
CA ASP A 159 -12.25 -34.27 -19.26
C ASP A 159 -11.12 -35.26 -19.53
N ASN A 160 -10.13 -34.83 -20.34
CA ASN A 160 -9.10 -35.73 -20.84
C ASN A 160 -7.95 -35.94 -19.82
N PHE A 161 -7.61 -34.93 -19.02
CA PHE A 161 -6.43 -34.99 -18.17
C PHE A 161 -6.77 -34.90 -16.69
N GLN A 162 -6.57 -35.99 -15.96
CA GLN A 162 -6.77 -36.03 -14.51
C GLN A 162 -5.89 -34.97 -13.76
N VAL A 163 -4.67 -34.76 -14.24
CA VAL A 163 -3.76 -33.75 -13.67
C VAL A 163 -4.34 -32.33 -13.71
N THR A 164 -5.11 -31.98 -14.77
CA THR A 164 -5.79 -30.69 -14.86
C THR A 164 -6.82 -30.55 -13.78
N ARG A 165 -7.66 -31.58 -13.58
CA ARG A 165 -8.67 -31.58 -12.51
C ARG A 165 -8.04 -31.46 -11.11
N HIS A 166 -6.95 -32.21 -10.86
CA HIS A 166 -6.25 -32.16 -9.57
C HIS A 166 -5.70 -30.75 -9.27
N LYS A 167 -5.10 -30.07 -10.28
CA LYS A 167 -4.63 -28.69 -10.12
C LYS A 167 -5.78 -27.76 -9.78
N LEU A 168 -6.89 -27.83 -10.51
CA LEU A 168 -8.05 -26.99 -10.27
C LEU A 168 -8.68 -27.23 -8.89
N VAL A 169 -8.78 -28.49 -8.47
CA VAL A 169 -9.28 -28.81 -7.12
C VAL A 169 -8.37 -28.22 -6.04
N ASN A 170 -7.05 -28.37 -6.16
CA ASN A 170 -6.13 -27.81 -5.19
C ASN A 170 -6.23 -26.27 -5.13
N MET A 171 -6.28 -25.61 -6.29
CA MET A 171 -6.45 -24.14 -6.35
C MET A 171 -7.75 -23.71 -5.65
N ASN A 172 -8.87 -24.40 -5.93
CA ASN A 172 -10.14 -24.08 -5.30
C ASN A 172 -10.12 -24.29 -3.79
N MET A 173 -9.51 -25.37 -3.31
CA MET A 173 -9.38 -25.63 -1.88
C MET A 173 -8.59 -24.54 -1.16
N GLU A 174 -7.50 -24.08 -1.75
CA GLU A 174 -6.68 -22.98 -1.19
C GLU A 174 -7.45 -21.66 -1.19
N ILE A 175 -8.22 -21.37 -2.24
CA ILE A 175 -9.06 -20.17 -2.33
C ILE A 175 -10.16 -20.18 -1.26
N GLU A 176 -10.87 -21.29 -1.10
CA GLU A 176 -11.93 -21.40 -0.07
C GLU A 176 -11.33 -21.30 1.34
N ALA A 177 -10.20 -21.95 1.61
CA ALA A 177 -9.52 -21.83 2.90
C ALA A 177 -9.08 -20.37 3.18
N LEU A 178 -8.55 -19.67 2.18
CA LEU A 178 -8.19 -18.26 2.30
C LEU A 178 -9.41 -17.37 2.54
N ARG A 179 -10.51 -17.64 1.84
CA ARG A 179 -11.80 -16.95 2.01
C ARG A 179 -12.29 -17.04 3.44
N ASP A 180 -12.40 -18.25 3.96
CA ASP A 180 -12.87 -18.51 5.32
C ASP A 180 -11.94 -17.84 6.36
N PHE A 181 -10.64 -17.90 6.14
CA PHE A 181 -9.67 -17.26 7.03
C PHE A 181 -9.83 -15.74 7.07
N ILE A 182 -9.99 -15.09 5.90
CA ILE A 182 -10.18 -13.63 5.82
C ILE A 182 -11.49 -13.23 6.50
N TYR A 183 -12.61 -13.85 6.15
CA TYR A 183 -13.92 -13.50 6.72
C TYR A 183 -13.95 -13.73 8.24
N THR A 184 -13.46 -14.88 8.72
CA THR A 184 -13.37 -15.16 10.16
C THR A 184 -12.51 -14.14 10.89
N THR A 185 -11.40 -13.70 10.29
CA THR A 185 -10.53 -12.70 10.90
C THR A 185 -11.23 -11.34 11.00
N TYR A 186 -12.02 -10.96 9.99
CA TYR A 186 -12.83 -9.74 10.06
C TYR A 186 -13.92 -9.81 11.14
N ASP A 187 -14.57 -10.95 11.30
CA ASP A 187 -15.65 -11.13 12.29
C ASP A 187 -15.13 -11.12 13.75
N LEU A 188 -13.85 -11.46 13.95
CA LEU A 188 -13.22 -11.46 15.28
C LEU A 188 -12.69 -10.09 15.73
N ARG A 189 -12.79 -9.05 14.91
CA ARG A 189 -12.28 -7.69 15.16
C ARG A 189 -13.37 -6.74 15.64
#